data_a6d4e9600391685bca5751bb983b026a
#
_entry.id   a6d4e9600391685bca5751bb983b026a
#
_cell.length_a   1.000
_cell.length_b   1.000
_cell.length_c   1.000
_cell.angle_alpha   90.00
_cell.angle_beta   90.00
_cell.angle_gamma   90.00
#
_symmetry.space_group_name_H-M   'P 1'
#
loop_
_entity.id
_entity.type
_entity.pdbx_description
1 polymer ?
#
loop_
_entity_poly.entity_id
_entity_poly.type
_entity_poly.pdbx_seq_one_letter_code
_entity_poly.pdbx_strand_id
1 'polypeptide(L)'
;MNELNISSYIRIMQPGFKTHDKQEAAGVFLLSSINDQEYVSNNGYWTSNLSSKKISRLVSQDDPVPDGLRQASMEQAVIDATVAYFKKEVMPDLNPHLRDDTIDKMVKLISIDTTIPESKKNSLMAFHETCDDATFLAEVFLYDLNRPNKKQSNTVEYQDAPLLAEANYECPLCHKKLVDMITGQAVKKYRITQVFPAGLKEETAAEFAAVYPIPIKIDAPENLIALDEDCSERYLLSPTAEEYGKLHEIKTQLTKNYAAKLSVNDVQLEDEIRTILNA
;
A
#
# COMPACT_ATOMS: atom_id res chain seq x y z
N MET A 1 -1.45 -0.03 3.07
CA MET A 1 -0.64 -0.23 1.87
C MET A 1 0.28 -1.41 2.12
N ASN A 2 -0.02 -2.53 1.47
CA ASN A 2 0.83 -3.72 1.52
C ASN A 2 1.60 -3.89 0.21
N GLU A 3 1.48 -2.94 -0.71
CA GLU A 3 2.10 -3.01 -2.02
C GLU A 3 2.93 -1.76 -2.27
N LEU A 4 4.16 -1.97 -2.73
CA LEU A 4 5.02 -0.92 -3.25
C LEU A 4 4.44 -0.43 -4.58
N ASN A 5 4.17 0.85 -4.70
CA ASN A 5 3.82 1.57 -5.93
C ASN A 5 4.30 3.01 -5.80
N ILE A 6 4.31 3.77 -6.90
CA ILE A 6 4.83 5.13 -6.91
C ILE A 6 4.19 6.02 -5.85
N SER A 7 2.88 5.90 -5.65
CA SER A 7 2.18 6.67 -4.62
C SER A 7 2.67 6.30 -3.22
N SER A 8 2.79 4.99 -2.91
CA SER A 8 3.28 4.52 -1.62
C SER A 8 4.73 4.89 -1.36
N TYR A 9 5.56 4.77 -2.38
CA TYR A 9 6.96 5.20 -2.32
C TYR A 9 7.06 6.68 -1.95
N ILE A 10 6.33 7.54 -2.69
CA ILE A 10 6.35 8.99 -2.46
C ILE A 10 5.79 9.34 -1.08
N ARG A 11 4.73 8.68 -0.61
CA ARG A 11 4.17 8.91 0.74
C ARG A 11 5.13 8.55 1.87
N ILE A 12 6.00 7.56 1.66
CA ILE A 12 7.06 7.23 2.63
C ILE A 12 8.17 8.27 2.61
N MET A 13 8.57 8.73 1.42
CA MET A 13 9.67 9.67 1.27
C MET A 13 9.30 11.11 1.68
N GLN A 14 8.08 11.56 1.33
CA GLN A 14 7.64 12.94 1.45
C GLN A 14 7.76 13.53 2.87
N PRO A 15 7.38 12.84 3.97
CA PRO A 15 7.53 13.41 5.31
C PRO A 15 8.99 13.65 5.71
N GLY A 16 9.94 12.98 5.05
CA GLY A 16 11.37 13.15 5.27
C GLY A 16 11.97 14.36 4.55
N PHE A 17 11.33 14.92 3.53
CA PHE A 17 11.89 16.05 2.76
C PHE A 17 11.81 17.37 3.53
N LYS A 18 12.84 18.21 3.37
CA LYS A 18 12.94 19.55 3.93
C LYS A 18 12.19 20.59 3.10
N THR A 19 12.24 20.43 1.77
CA THR A 19 11.74 21.45 0.81
C THR A 19 10.54 20.97 0.02
N HIS A 20 10.26 19.67 -0.04
CA HIS A 20 9.17 19.04 -0.79
C HIS A 20 8.10 18.47 0.14
N ASP A 21 7.47 19.36 0.93
CA ASP A 21 6.50 19.03 1.98
C ASP A 21 5.12 18.57 1.47
N LYS A 22 4.86 18.68 0.14
CA LYS A 22 3.63 18.23 -0.49
C LYS A 22 3.89 17.01 -1.35
N GLN A 23 2.96 16.06 -1.34
CA GLN A 23 3.07 14.79 -2.09
C GLN A 23 3.31 15.02 -3.60
N GLU A 24 2.62 15.97 -4.20
CA GLU A 24 2.81 16.31 -5.62
C GLU A 24 4.21 16.89 -5.89
N ALA A 25 4.69 17.78 -5.01
CA ALA A 25 6.04 18.35 -5.13
C ALA A 25 7.12 17.28 -4.96
N ALA A 26 6.98 16.40 -3.97
CA ALA A 26 7.86 15.25 -3.78
C ALA A 26 7.85 14.32 -4.99
N GLY A 27 6.68 14.07 -5.57
CA GLY A 27 6.55 13.25 -6.78
C GLY A 27 7.24 13.85 -7.99
N VAL A 28 7.05 15.15 -8.24
CA VAL A 28 7.76 15.87 -9.31
C VAL A 28 9.26 15.79 -9.09
N PHE A 29 9.72 16.06 -7.87
CA PHE A 29 11.13 16.02 -7.50
C PHE A 29 11.76 14.65 -7.77
N LEU A 30 11.15 13.57 -7.31
CA LEU A 30 11.65 12.22 -7.51
C LEU A 30 11.61 11.79 -8.99
N LEU A 31 10.53 12.10 -9.71
CA LEU A 31 10.40 11.80 -11.14
C LEU A 31 11.38 12.60 -12.00
N SER A 32 11.84 13.76 -11.53
CA SER A 32 12.88 14.54 -12.22
C SER A 32 14.21 13.79 -12.31
N SER A 33 14.45 12.82 -11.44
CA SER A 33 15.64 11.95 -11.54
C SER A 33 15.76 11.22 -12.88
N ILE A 34 14.62 10.97 -13.55
CA ILE A 34 14.58 10.33 -14.86
C ILE A 34 14.46 11.38 -15.98
N ASN A 35 13.90 12.54 -15.68
CA ASN A 35 13.57 13.57 -16.65
C ASN A 35 14.76 14.42 -17.10
N ASP A 36 15.68 14.73 -16.21
CA ASP A 36 16.82 15.63 -16.46
C ASP A 36 17.99 14.98 -17.22
N GLN A 37 17.75 13.81 -17.82
CA GLN A 37 18.78 13.08 -18.52
C GLN A 37 18.87 13.52 -19.97
N GLU A 38 20.02 13.94 -20.40
CA GLU A 38 20.33 14.25 -21.81
C GLU A 38 19.98 13.06 -22.73
N TYR A 39 20.21 11.84 -22.23
CA TYR A 39 19.84 10.61 -22.91
C TYR A 39 18.33 10.48 -23.14
N VAL A 40 17.52 10.77 -22.15
CA VAL A 40 16.05 10.67 -22.22
C VAL A 40 15.48 11.73 -23.14
N SER A 41 16.03 12.96 -23.12
CA SER A 41 15.61 14.05 -24.02
C SER A 41 15.95 13.76 -25.48
N ASN A 42 17.11 13.17 -25.76
CA ASN A 42 17.56 12.83 -27.10
C ASN A 42 16.81 11.64 -27.72
N ASN A 43 16.33 10.72 -26.93
CA ASN A 43 15.55 9.55 -27.40
C ASN A 43 14.04 9.76 -27.33
N GLY A 44 13.55 10.89 -26.88
CA GLY A 44 12.14 11.28 -26.92
C GLY A 44 11.21 10.46 -26.00
N TYR A 45 11.76 9.73 -25.04
CA TYR A 45 11.00 8.71 -24.31
C TYR A 45 9.85 9.24 -23.46
N TRP A 46 9.86 10.55 -23.03
CA TRP A 46 8.71 10.89 -22.19
C TRP A 46 8.53 12.34 -21.70
N THR A 47 9.54 13.16 -21.78
CA THR A 47 9.56 14.48 -21.15
C THR A 47 8.42 15.39 -21.58
N SER A 48 7.89 15.22 -22.79
CA SER A 48 6.80 16.02 -23.33
C SER A 48 5.40 15.54 -22.89
N ASN A 49 5.29 14.36 -22.26
CA ASN A 49 4.00 13.67 -22.06
C ASN A 49 3.51 13.60 -20.60
N LEU A 50 4.32 13.98 -19.62
CA LEU A 50 3.88 14.07 -18.23
C LEU A 50 3.38 15.47 -17.91
N SER A 51 2.10 15.73 -18.18
CA SER A 51 1.43 16.92 -17.69
C SER A 51 1.34 16.88 -16.15
N SER A 52 1.28 18.05 -15.50
CA SER A 52 1.07 18.16 -14.05
C SER A 52 -0.12 17.30 -13.56
N LYS A 53 -1.18 17.20 -14.37
CA LYS A 53 -2.33 16.36 -14.08
C LYS A 53 -1.99 14.87 -14.07
N LYS A 54 -1.14 14.39 -14.99
CA LYS A 54 -0.69 13.00 -15.01
C LYS A 54 0.21 12.69 -13.82
N ILE A 55 1.12 13.59 -13.48
CA ILE A 55 1.97 13.46 -12.29
C ILE A 55 1.11 13.42 -11.03
N SER A 56 0.18 14.35 -10.88
CA SER A 56 -0.72 14.37 -9.72
C SER A 56 -1.51 13.07 -9.58
N ARG A 57 -2.00 12.49 -10.68
CA ARG A 57 -2.71 11.21 -10.67
C ARG A 57 -1.80 10.02 -10.36
N LEU A 58 -0.60 9.99 -10.92
CA LEU A 58 0.39 8.95 -10.64
C LEU A 58 0.79 8.94 -9.16
N VAL A 59 0.92 10.12 -8.57
CA VAL A 59 1.37 10.33 -7.18
C VAL A 59 0.26 10.11 -6.16
N SER A 60 -0.99 10.46 -6.47
CA SER A 60 -2.10 10.48 -5.51
C SER A 60 -3.21 9.45 -5.75
N GLN A 61 -3.27 8.87 -6.95
CA GLN A 61 -4.37 8.00 -7.38
C GLN A 61 -3.91 6.62 -7.86
N ASP A 62 -2.62 6.27 -7.68
CA ASP A 62 -2.03 5.01 -8.16
C ASP A 62 -2.29 4.73 -9.65
N ASP A 63 -2.34 5.79 -10.49
CA ASP A 63 -2.46 5.62 -11.93
C ASP A 63 -1.30 4.76 -12.46
N PRO A 64 -1.50 3.97 -13.49
CA PRO A 64 -0.45 3.14 -14.06
C PRO A 64 0.72 3.98 -14.56
N VAL A 65 1.93 3.53 -14.26
CA VAL A 65 3.16 4.13 -14.79
C VAL A 65 3.12 4.13 -16.32
N PRO A 66 3.30 5.27 -16.99
CA PRO A 66 3.31 5.33 -18.44
C PRO A 66 4.42 4.42 -19.04
N ASP A 67 4.10 3.75 -20.15
CA ASP A 67 5.04 2.79 -20.76
C ASP A 67 6.39 3.41 -21.15
N GLY A 68 6.38 4.65 -21.64
CA GLY A 68 7.63 5.36 -21.95
C GLY A 68 8.51 5.62 -20.73
N LEU A 69 7.91 5.95 -19.59
CA LEU A 69 8.62 6.13 -18.33
C LEU A 69 9.20 4.81 -17.82
N ARG A 70 8.42 3.73 -17.93
CA ARG A 70 8.85 2.38 -17.55
C ARG A 70 9.99 1.89 -18.44
N GLN A 71 9.92 2.09 -19.74
CA GLN A 71 11.01 1.73 -20.67
C GLN A 71 12.29 2.51 -20.39
N ALA A 72 12.17 3.83 -20.18
CA ALA A 72 13.33 4.66 -19.85
C ALA A 72 14.03 4.21 -18.56
N SER A 73 13.29 3.83 -17.55
CA SER A 73 13.85 3.38 -16.25
C SER A 73 14.55 2.01 -16.30
N MET A 74 14.50 1.31 -17.43
CA MET A 74 15.25 0.05 -17.68
C MET A 74 16.63 0.28 -18.32
N GLU A 75 16.88 1.45 -18.85
CA GLU A 75 18.13 1.77 -19.53
C GLU A 75 19.27 1.99 -18.51
N GLN A 76 20.42 1.34 -18.69
CA GLN A 76 21.52 1.42 -17.73
C GLN A 76 21.98 2.86 -17.47
N ALA A 77 22.06 3.69 -18.51
CA ALA A 77 22.44 5.09 -18.37
C ALA A 77 21.44 5.87 -17.48
N VAL A 78 20.14 5.55 -17.56
CA VAL A 78 19.09 6.16 -16.73
C VAL A 78 19.19 5.65 -15.29
N ILE A 79 19.50 4.36 -15.09
CA ILE A 79 19.71 3.77 -13.76
C ILE A 79 20.88 4.49 -13.07
N ASP A 80 22.04 4.56 -13.72
CA ASP A 80 23.25 5.17 -13.15
C ASP A 80 23.02 6.64 -12.79
N ALA A 81 22.34 7.36 -13.65
CA ALA A 81 22.08 8.76 -13.44
C ALA A 81 20.97 9.01 -12.40
N THR A 82 19.97 8.12 -12.28
CA THR A 82 19.00 8.17 -11.19
C THR A 82 19.70 7.97 -9.84
N VAL A 83 20.61 7.00 -9.72
CA VAL A 83 21.42 6.81 -8.52
C VAL A 83 22.25 8.06 -8.21
N ALA A 84 22.89 8.65 -9.22
CA ALA A 84 23.63 9.90 -9.05
C ALA A 84 22.75 11.07 -8.57
N TYR A 85 21.54 11.20 -9.12
CA TYR A 85 20.57 12.21 -8.71
C TYR A 85 20.14 11.99 -7.25
N PHE A 86 19.85 10.75 -6.85
CA PHE A 86 19.51 10.45 -5.47
C PHE A 86 20.62 10.86 -4.50
N LYS A 87 21.88 10.56 -4.84
CA LYS A 87 23.05 10.97 -4.03
C LYS A 87 23.20 12.48 -3.92
N LYS A 88 23.01 13.20 -5.03
CA LYS A 88 23.29 14.63 -5.13
C LYS A 88 22.14 15.52 -4.67
N GLU A 89 20.89 15.13 -4.96
CA GLU A 89 19.72 15.99 -4.75
C GLU A 89 18.78 15.41 -3.68
N VAL A 90 18.42 14.12 -3.76
CA VAL A 90 17.42 13.52 -2.87
C VAL A 90 17.93 13.37 -1.44
N MET A 91 19.10 12.79 -1.25
CA MET A 91 19.66 12.56 0.08
C MET A 91 19.96 13.86 0.86
N PRO A 92 20.49 14.93 0.23
CA PRO A 92 20.64 16.22 0.92
C PRO A 92 19.33 16.88 1.32
N ASP A 93 18.23 16.63 0.59
CA ASP A 93 16.90 17.17 0.94
C ASP A 93 16.20 16.36 2.04
N LEU A 94 16.60 15.12 2.28
CA LEU A 94 16.10 14.35 3.40
C LEU A 94 16.61 14.91 4.74
N ASN A 95 15.67 15.07 5.68
CA ASN A 95 16.00 15.45 7.05
C ASN A 95 16.81 14.33 7.71
N PRO A 96 18.04 14.60 8.20
CA PRO A 96 18.89 13.57 8.81
C PRO A 96 18.22 12.84 9.99
N HIS A 97 17.35 13.51 10.73
CA HIS A 97 16.65 12.92 11.88
C HIS A 97 15.49 11.98 11.49
N LEU A 98 15.00 12.08 10.26
CA LEU A 98 13.92 11.24 9.73
C LEU A 98 14.40 10.21 8.71
N ARG A 99 15.69 10.23 8.34
CA ARG A 99 16.26 9.36 7.32
C ARG A 99 16.10 7.89 7.67
N ASP A 100 16.55 7.50 8.84
CA ASP A 100 16.52 6.10 9.28
C ASP A 100 15.07 5.59 9.36
N ASP A 101 14.15 6.39 9.89
CA ASP A 101 12.73 6.06 9.93
C ASP A 101 12.11 5.91 8.53
N THR A 102 12.53 6.75 7.58
CA THR A 102 12.09 6.66 6.17
C THR A 102 12.60 5.37 5.53
N ILE A 103 13.86 5.01 5.75
CA ILE A 103 14.46 3.77 5.25
C ILE A 103 13.81 2.55 5.88
N ASP A 104 13.62 2.54 7.20
CA ASP A 104 12.95 1.46 7.93
C ASP A 104 11.52 1.22 7.39
N LYS A 105 10.78 2.28 7.11
CA LYS A 105 9.45 2.18 6.50
C LYS A 105 9.49 1.59 5.09
N MET A 106 10.48 1.96 4.30
CA MET A 106 10.67 1.42 2.94
C MET A 106 11.02 -0.07 2.99
N VAL A 107 11.96 -0.46 3.84
CA VAL A 107 12.34 -1.87 4.09
C VAL A 107 11.13 -2.68 4.53
N LYS A 108 10.35 -2.13 5.47
CA LYS A 108 9.13 -2.78 5.95
C LYS A 108 8.11 -2.98 4.82
N LEU A 109 7.86 -1.95 3.99
CA LEU A 109 6.94 -2.05 2.88
C LEU A 109 7.35 -3.15 1.90
N ILE A 110 8.64 -3.22 1.52
CA ILE A 110 9.16 -4.27 0.64
C ILE A 110 8.95 -5.66 1.25
N SER A 111 9.22 -5.80 2.55
CA SER A 111 9.12 -7.08 3.25
C SER A 111 7.69 -7.63 3.27
N ILE A 112 6.69 -6.76 3.51
CA ILE A 112 5.28 -7.17 3.61
C ILE A 112 4.56 -7.25 2.26
N ASP A 113 5.14 -6.69 1.19
CA ASP A 113 4.52 -6.73 -0.15
C ASP A 113 4.57 -8.16 -0.73
N THR A 114 3.44 -8.83 -0.71
CA THR A 114 3.30 -10.19 -1.25
C THR A 114 3.37 -10.25 -2.77
N THR A 115 3.34 -9.10 -3.45
CA THR A 115 3.36 -9.00 -4.91
C THR A 115 4.78 -8.88 -5.46
N ILE A 116 5.77 -8.65 -4.60
CA ILE A 116 7.18 -8.67 -4.95
C ILE A 116 7.69 -10.12 -4.85
N PRO A 117 8.25 -10.69 -5.92
CA PRO A 117 8.87 -12.02 -5.87
C PRO A 117 9.99 -12.07 -4.81
N GLU A 118 10.09 -13.17 -4.07
CA GLU A 118 11.09 -13.32 -2.99
C GLU A 118 12.54 -13.12 -3.48
N SER A 119 12.86 -13.56 -4.71
CA SER A 119 14.16 -13.32 -5.30
C SER A 119 14.47 -11.82 -5.45
N LYS A 120 13.44 -11.01 -5.77
CA LYS A 120 13.60 -9.57 -5.93
C LYS A 120 13.64 -8.85 -4.58
N LYS A 121 12.85 -9.30 -3.59
CA LYS A 121 12.98 -8.80 -2.20
C LYS A 121 14.41 -8.98 -1.70
N ASN A 122 14.94 -10.20 -1.85
CA ASN A 122 16.32 -10.50 -1.44
C ASN A 122 17.34 -9.60 -2.16
N SER A 123 17.14 -9.35 -3.46
CA SER A 123 18.01 -8.43 -4.22
C SER A 123 17.92 -6.99 -3.69
N LEU A 124 16.72 -6.46 -3.41
CA LEU A 124 16.54 -5.12 -2.86
C LEU A 124 17.10 -5.01 -1.43
N MET A 125 16.93 -6.05 -0.60
CA MET A 125 17.52 -6.09 0.73
C MET A 125 19.06 -6.14 0.68
N ALA A 126 19.63 -6.84 -0.29
CA ALA A 126 21.07 -6.84 -0.50
C ALA A 126 21.63 -5.44 -0.81
N PHE A 127 20.91 -4.61 -1.57
CA PHE A 127 21.27 -3.18 -1.74
C PHE A 127 21.24 -2.41 -0.43
N HIS A 128 20.24 -2.64 0.41
CA HIS A 128 20.16 -2.02 1.73
C HIS A 128 21.35 -2.40 2.64
N GLU A 129 21.81 -3.65 2.58
CA GLU A 129 22.90 -4.15 3.42
C GLU A 129 24.29 -3.76 2.90
N THR A 130 24.47 -3.64 1.57
CA THR A 130 25.80 -3.55 0.93
C THR A 130 26.08 -2.20 0.29
N CYS A 131 25.07 -1.38 0.01
CA CYS A 131 25.22 -0.09 -0.64
C CYS A 131 24.84 1.06 0.33
N ASP A 132 25.06 2.29 -0.14
CA ASP A 132 24.58 3.48 0.56
C ASP A 132 23.05 3.66 0.39
N ASP A 133 22.43 4.42 1.31
CA ASP A 133 21.00 4.68 1.35
C ASP A 133 20.45 5.27 0.04
N ALA A 134 21.22 6.12 -0.62
CA ALA A 134 20.82 6.73 -1.89
C ALA A 134 20.66 5.66 -2.99
N THR A 135 21.61 4.74 -3.07
CA THR A 135 21.57 3.62 -4.02
C THR A 135 20.39 2.71 -3.72
N PHE A 136 20.18 2.35 -2.45
CA PHE A 136 19.02 1.54 -2.05
C PHE A 136 17.69 2.20 -2.45
N LEU A 137 17.49 3.47 -2.07
CA LEU A 137 16.26 4.18 -2.38
C LEU A 137 16.04 4.36 -3.89
N ALA A 138 17.11 4.65 -4.66
CA ALA A 138 17.03 4.74 -6.11
C ALA A 138 16.65 3.40 -6.77
N GLU A 139 17.24 2.29 -6.32
CA GLU A 139 16.93 0.95 -6.83
C GLU A 139 15.49 0.54 -6.53
N VAL A 140 14.97 0.85 -5.35
CA VAL A 140 13.56 0.62 -5.01
C VAL A 140 12.64 1.45 -5.90
N PHE A 141 12.96 2.73 -6.13
CA PHE A 141 12.22 3.63 -6.99
C PHE A 141 12.18 3.14 -8.45
N LEU A 142 13.34 2.77 -9.00
CA LEU A 142 13.46 2.22 -10.34
C LEU A 142 12.73 0.89 -10.49
N TYR A 143 12.84 0.02 -9.51
CA TYR A 143 12.10 -1.23 -9.49
C TYR A 143 10.59 -0.99 -9.56
N ASP A 144 10.09 -0.04 -8.79
CA ASP A 144 8.67 0.26 -8.77
C ASP A 144 8.17 0.84 -10.09
N LEU A 145 8.94 1.74 -10.70
CA LEU A 145 8.65 2.24 -12.05
C LEU A 145 8.57 1.13 -13.11
N ASN A 146 9.40 0.09 -12.94
CA ASN A 146 9.49 -1.03 -13.88
C ASN A 146 8.45 -2.13 -13.66
N ARG A 147 7.76 -2.11 -12.54
CA ARG A 147 6.76 -3.13 -12.24
C ARG A 147 5.68 -3.15 -13.33
N PRO A 148 5.30 -4.33 -13.83
CA PRO A 148 4.17 -4.41 -14.73
C PRO A 148 2.95 -3.81 -14.04
N ASN A 149 2.30 -2.86 -14.74
CA ASN A 149 1.06 -2.28 -14.24
C ASN A 149 0.08 -3.40 -13.92
N LYS A 150 -0.05 -3.74 -12.65
CA LYS A 150 -1.28 -4.43 -12.25
C LYS A 150 -2.39 -3.44 -12.58
N LYS A 151 -3.30 -3.81 -13.48
CA LYS A 151 -4.62 -3.21 -13.42
C LYS A 151 -5.08 -3.46 -11.99
N GLN A 152 -5.04 -2.44 -11.15
CA GLN A 152 -5.80 -2.51 -9.91
C GLN A 152 -7.21 -2.82 -10.39
N SER A 153 -7.66 -4.00 -10.08
CA SER A 153 -9.05 -4.34 -10.27
C SER A 153 -9.79 -3.43 -9.30
N ASN A 154 -10.26 -2.27 -9.80
CA ASN A 154 -11.18 -1.41 -9.04
C ASN A 154 -12.53 -2.13 -8.83
N THR A 155 -12.61 -3.39 -9.21
CA THR A 155 -13.75 -4.26 -8.99
C THR A 155 -13.63 -4.95 -7.64
N VAL A 156 -14.74 -5.01 -6.95
CA VAL A 156 -14.88 -5.77 -5.70
C VAL A 156 -14.62 -7.26 -6.02
N GLU A 157 -13.66 -7.87 -5.33
CA GLU A 157 -13.39 -9.29 -5.49
C GLU A 157 -14.41 -10.11 -4.70
N TYR A 158 -14.88 -11.21 -5.28
CA TYR A 158 -15.87 -12.07 -4.64
C TYR A 158 -15.39 -12.62 -3.28
N GLN A 159 -14.11 -12.91 -3.17
CA GLN A 159 -13.50 -13.40 -1.94
C GLN A 159 -13.50 -12.38 -0.79
N ASP A 160 -13.61 -11.07 -1.10
CA ASP A 160 -13.65 -10.00 -0.10
C ASP A 160 -15.07 -9.77 0.45
N ALA A 161 -16.09 -10.32 -0.23
CA ALA A 161 -17.50 -10.08 0.11
C ALA A 161 -17.87 -10.39 1.57
N PRO A 162 -17.39 -11.47 2.20
CA PRO A 162 -17.67 -11.74 3.61
C PRO A 162 -17.12 -10.64 4.54
N LEU A 163 -15.88 -10.17 4.31
CA LEU A 163 -15.23 -9.14 5.12
C LEU A 163 -15.90 -7.76 4.93
N LEU A 164 -16.36 -7.46 3.72
CA LEU A 164 -17.15 -6.26 3.44
C LEU A 164 -18.50 -6.29 4.13
N ALA A 165 -19.21 -7.44 4.08
CA ALA A 165 -20.50 -7.62 4.73
C ALA A 165 -20.35 -7.57 6.26
N GLU A 166 -19.29 -8.12 6.82
CA GLU A 166 -18.92 -8.02 8.23
C GLU A 166 -18.76 -6.56 8.67
N ALA A 167 -18.13 -5.73 7.84
CA ALA A 167 -17.94 -4.28 8.04
C ALA A 167 -19.17 -3.44 7.64
N ASN A 168 -20.28 -4.02 7.23
CA ASN A 168 -21.46 -3.33 6.66
C ASN A 168 -21.11 -2.42 5.47
N TYR A 169 -20.07 -2.74 4.69
CA TYR A 169 -19.57 -1.93 3.57
C TYR A 169 -19.10 -0.52 3.98
N GLU A 170 -18.78 -0.30 5.25
CA GLU A 170 -18.25 0.94 5.80
C GLU A 170 -16.96 0.68 6.58
N CYS A 171 -16.00 1.61 6.49
CA CYS A 171 -14.77 1.50 7.26
C CYS A 171 -15.06 1.61 8.76
N PRO A 172 -14.70 0.63 9.59
CA PRO A 172 -15.00 0.67 11.02
C PRO A 172 -14.20 1.74 11.79
N LEU A 173 -13.20 2.38 11.17
CA LEU A 173 -12.40 3.43 11.77
C LEU A 173 -12.86 4.85 11.40
N CYS A 174 -13.21 5.09 10.13
CA CYS A 174 -13.56 6.43 9.65
C CYS A 174 -14.98 6.54 9.07
N HIS A 175 -15.75 5.44 9.01
CA HIS A 175 -17.11 5.35 8.50
C HIS A 175 -17.30 5.75 7.03
N LYS A 176 -16.23 5.86 6.25
CA LYS A 176 -16.30 6.02 4.80
C LYS A 176 -16.82 4.73 4.16
N LYS A 177 -17.56 4.86 3.06
CA LYS A 177 -18.00 3.71 2.26
C LYS A 177 -16.79 2.99 1.66
N LEU A 178 -16.79 1.68 1.78
CA LEU A 178 -15.74 0.80 1.24
C LEU A 178 -16.00 0.43 -0.23
N VAL A 179 -17.23 0.61 -0.71
CA VAL A 179 -17.61 0.33 -2.09
C VAL A 179 -18.48 1.49 -2.59
N ASP A 180 -18.11 2.04 -3.74
CA ASP A 180 -18.92 3.01 -4.47
C ASP A 180 -19.57 2.38 -5.70
N MET A 181 -20.77 2.86 -6.06
CA MET A 181 -21.42 2.49 -7.31
C MET A 181 -21.22 3.61 -8.34
N ILE A 182 -20.37 3.39 -9.32
CA ILE A 182 -20.10 4.35 -10.40
C ILE A 182 -20.60 3.74 -11.71
N THR A 183 -21.56 4.38 -12.36
CA THR A 183 -22.16 3.92 -13.62
C THR A 183 -22.66 2.45 -13.60
N GLY A 184 -23.18 2.00 -12.43
CA GLY A 184 -23.66 0.63 -12.25
C GLY A 184 -22.60 -0.42 -11.95
N GLN A 185 -21.33 -0.02 -11.82
CA GLN A 185 -20.23 -0.90 -11.42
C GLN A 185 -19.81 -0.61 -9.98
N ALA A 186 -19.59 -1.68 -9.21
CA ALA A 186 -19.03 -1.59 -7.86
C ALA A 186 -17.54 -1.26 -7.92
N VAL A 187 -17.15 -0.13 -7.37
CA VAL A 187 -15.77 0.37 -7.34
C VAL A 187 -15.19 0.17 -5.94
N LYS A 188 -14.06 -0.49 -5.86
CA LYS A 188 -13.31 -0.78 -4.64
C LYS A 188 -12.71 0.50 -4.05
N LYS A 189 -12.96 0.76 -2.76
CA LYS A 189 -12.41 1.86 -1.97
C LYS A 189 -11.84 1.36 -0.64
N TYR A 190 -11.39 0.11 -0.62
CA TYR A 190 -10.94 -0.56 0.59
C TYR A 190 -9.69 -1.38 0.34
N ARG A 191 -9.06 -1.75 1.43
CA ARG A 191 -8.01 -2.79 1.50
C ARG A 191 -8.36 -3.82 2.55
N ILE A 192 -8.07 -5.07 2.24
CA ILE A 192 -8.07 -6.11 3.26
C ILE A 192 -6.76 -5.99 4.04
N THR A 193 -6.89 -5.71 5.32
CA THR A 193 -5.79 -5.37 6.23
C THR A 193 -5.63 -6.46 7.28
N GLN A 194 -4.40 -6.85 7.56
CA GLN A 194 -4.10 -7.77 8.65
C GLN A 194 -4.19 -7.00 9.98
N VAL A 195 -4.97 -7.51 10.92
CA VAL A 195 -5.11 -6.96 12.29
C VAL A 195 -3.79 -7.13 13.05
N PHE A 196 -3.20 -8.34 13.02
CA PHE A 196 -1.81 -8.57 13.39
C PHE A 196 -0.97 -8.54 12.12
N PRO A 197 -0.18 -7.48 11.86
CA PRO A 197 0.57 -7.38 10.61
C PRO A 197 1.71 -8.39 10.52
N ALA A 198 1.93 -8.92 9.31
CA ALA A 198 3.13 -9.69 9.02
C ALA A 198 4.39 -8.81 9.05
N GLY A 199 5.55 -9.41 9.30
CA GLY A 199 6.84 -8.73 9.19
C GLY A 199 7.14 -7.71 10.28
N LEU A 200 6.48 -7.80 11.45
CA LEU A 200 6.82 -6.98 12.61
C LEU A 200 8.23 -7.32 13.13
N LYS A 201 8.97 -6.31 13.61
CA LYS A 201 10.19 -6.54 14.39
C LYS A 201 9.84 -7.34 15.64
N GLU A 202 10.76 -8.16 16.12
CA GLU A 202 10.54 -9.10 17.22
C GLU A 202 10.06 -8.38 18.50
N GLU A 203 10.63 -7.23 18.80
CA GLU A 203 10.22 -6.38 19.93
C GLU A 203 8.76 -5.92 19.79
N THR A 204 8.38 -5.40 18.64
CA THR A 204 7.00 -4.94 18.36
C THR A 204 6.02 -6.11 18.37
N ALA A 205 6.42 -7.27 17.85
CA ALA A 205 5.60 -8.47 17.87
C ALA A 205 5.36 -8.96 19.31
N ALA A 206 6.37 -8.85 20.18
CA ALA A 206 6.25 -9.17 21.61
C ALA A 206 5.31 -8.20 22.34
N GLU A 207 5.38 -6.90 22.05
CA GLU A 207 4.44 -5.91 22.57
C GLU A 207 2.99 -6.21 22.17
N PHE A 208 2.77 -6.57 20.91
CA PHE A 208 1.45 -6.94 20.40
C PHE A 208 0.94 -8.23 21.04
N ALA A 209 1.82 -9.23 21.20
CA ALA A 209 1.49 -10.49 21.85
C ALA A 209 1.12 -10.33 23.34
N ALA A 210 1.60 -9.26 23.98
CA ALA A 210 1.21 -8.93 25.35
C ALA A 210 -0.22 -8.34 25.44
N VAL A 211 -0.77 -7.81 24.34
CA VAL A 211 -2.14 -7.27 24.30
C VAL A 211 -3.13 -8.37 23.91
N TYR A 212 -2.87 -9.08 22.80
CA TYR A 212 -3.68 -10.21 22.33
C TYR A 212 -2.79 -11.30 21.74
N PRO A 213 -3.20 -12.60 21.81
CA PRO A 213 -2.43 -13.70 21.26
C PRO A 213 -2.17 -13.55 19.77
N ILE A 214 -0.97 -13.92 19.34
CA ILE A 214 -0.60 -13.94 17.92
C ILE A 214 -1.49 -14.95 17.17
N PRO A 215 -2.07 -14.59 16.02
CA PRO A 215 -2.88 -15.51 15.25
C PRO A 215 -2.04 -16.69 14.74
N ILE A 216 -2.61 -17.91 14.76
CA ILE A 216 -1.94 -19.13 14.28
C ILE A 216 -1.61 -19.01 12.78
N LYS A 217 -2.49 -18.36 12.02
CA LYS A 217 -2.30 -18.06 10.60
C LYS A 217 -2.52 -16.57 10.37
N ILE A 218 -1.52 -15.93 9.83
CA ILE A 218 -1.56 -14.46 9.57
C ILE A 218 -2.67 -14.10 8.57
N ASP A 219 -2.92 -14.94 7.57
CA ASP A 219 -3.93 -14.72 6.53
C ASP A 219 -5.30 -15.36 6.85
N ALA A 220 -5.51 -15.78 8.09
CA ALA A 220 -6.81 -16.30 8.50
C ALA A 220 -7.88 -15.18 8.52
N PRO A 221 -9.15 -15.46 8.15
CA PRO A 221 -10.23 -14.48 8.13
C PRO A 221 -10.40 -13.72 9.44
N GLU A 222 -10.08 -14.33 10.56
CA GLU A 222 -10.13 -13.75 11.91
C GLU A 222 -9.09 -12.64 12.09
N ASN A 223 -8.00 -12.68 11.32
CA ASN A 223 -6.95 -11.67 11.31
C ASN A 223 -7.09 -10.65 10.17
N LEU A 224 -8.15 -10.72 9.37
CA LEU A 224 -8.36 -9.84 8.22
C LEU A 224 -9.57 -8.92 8.45
N ILE A 225 -9.41 -7.65 8.10
CA ILE A 225 -10.46 -6.64 8.22
C ILE A 225 -10.47 -5.74 6.98
N ALA A 226 -11.66 -5.35 6.51
CA ALA A 226 -11.79 -4.38 5.43
C ALA A 226 -11.73 -2.95 6.00
N LEU A 227 -10.77 -2.16 5.56
CA LEU A 227 -10.58 -0.76 5.94
C LEU A 227 -10.55 0.13 4.70
N ASP A 228 -10.92 1.40 4.87
CA ASP A 228 -10.62 2.46 3.90
C ASP A 228 -9.10 2.51 3.63
N GLU A 229 -8.72 2.86 2.41
CA GLU A 229 -7.32 2.83 1.98
C GLU A 229 -6.41 3.67 2.88
N ASP A 230 -6.83 4.89 3.25
CA ASP A 230 -6.06 5.79 4.12
C ASP A 230 -5.90 5.21 5.55
N CYS A 231 -6.97 4.59 6.08
CA CYS A 231 -6.95 3.97 7.40
C CYS A 231 -6.04 2.74 7.45
N SER A 232 -6.13 1.90 6.42
CA SER A 232 -5.25 0.73 6.26
C SER A 232 -3.79 1.14 6.18
N GLU A 233 -3.49 2.12 5.34
CA GLU A 233 -2.13 2.62 5.14
C GLU A 233 -1.51 3.16 6.42
N ARG A 234 -2.22 4.06 7.10
CA ARG A 234 -1.76 4.65 8.36
C ARG A 234 -1.44 3.58 9.40
N TYR A 235 -2.31 2.59 9.56
CA TYR A 235 -2.10 1.50 10.51
C TYR A 235 -0.86 0.67 10.17
N LEU A 236 -0.70 0.28 8.90
CA LEU A 236 0.38 -0.62 8.48
C LEU A 236 1.76 0.04 8.45
N LEU A 237 1.82 1.35 8.20
CA LEU A 237 3.09 2.08 8.19
C LEU A 237 3.72 2.18 9.57
N SER A 238 2.92 2.34 10.62
CA SER A 238 3.44 2.51 11.99
C SER A 238 2.46 1.95 13.02
N PRO A 239 2.24 0.62 13.05
CA PRO A 239 1.30 0.03 13.98
C PRO A 239 1.82 0.11 15.40
N THR A 240 0.96 0.52 16.34
CA THR A 240 1.23 0.52 17.77
C THR A 240 0.45 -0.59 18.46
N ALA A 241 0.91 -1.01 19.65
CA ALA A 241 0.20 -2.01 20.47
C ALA A 241 -1.21 -1.54 20.85
N GLU A 242 -1.40 -0.22 21.07
CA GLU A 242 -2.70 0.38 21.36
C GLU A 242 -3.66 0.29 20.15
N GLU A 243 -3.17 0.65 18.95
CA GLU A 243 -3.97 0.55 17.72
C GLU A 243 -4.29 -0.89 17.36
N TYR A 244 -3.33 -1.80 17.55
CA TYR A 244 -3.56 -3.24 17.42
C TYR A 244 -4.67 -3.72 18.35
N GLY A 245 -4.62 -3.35 19.62
CA GLY A 245 -5.66 -3.68 20.59
C GLY A 245 -7.05 -3.20 20.15
N LYS A 246 -7.15 -1.93 19.76
CA LYS A 246 -8.40 -1.34 19.25
C LYS A 246 -8.92 -2.06 18.00
N LEU A 247 -8.04 -2.35 17.05
CA LEU A 247 -8.44 -3.00 15.80
C LEU A 247 -8.86 -4.45 16.02
N HIS A 248 -8.22 -5.15 16.94
CA HIS A 248 -8.59 -6.50 17.35
C HIS A 248 -9.97 -6.54 18.02
N GLU A 249 -10.28 -5.59 18.91
CA GLU A 249 -11.61 -5.45 19.53
C GLU A 249 -12.68 -5.18 18.49
N ILE A 250 -12.43 -4.24 17.58
CA ILE A 250 -13.33 -3.90 16.47
C ILE A 250 -13.59 -5.14 15.63
N LYS A 251 -12.56 -5.86 15.19
CA LYS A 251 -12.69 -7.08 14.40
C LYS A 251 -13.53 -8.13 15.12
N THR A 252 -13.24 -8.37 16.40
CA THR A 252 -13.99 -9.32 17.23
C THR A 252 -15.48 -8.95 17.29
N GLN A 253 -15.80 -7.66 17.45
CA GLN A 253 -17.19 -7.20 17.49
C GLN A 253 -17.90 -7.32 16.14
N LEU A 254 -17.22 -6.98 15.05
CA LEU A 254 -17.75 -7.13 13.70
C LEU A 254 -18.09 -8.59 13.39
N THR A 255 -17.18 -9.51 13.69
CA THR A 255 -17.37 -10.97 13.49
C THR A 255 -18.58 -11.48 14.29
N LYS A 256 -18.71 -11.09 15.56
CA LYS A 256 -19.88 -11.45 16.40
C LYS A 256 -21.19 -10.92 15.84
N ASN A 257 -21.21 -9.65 15.44
CA ASN A 257 -22.41 -9.02 14.90
C ASN A 257 -22.82 -9.66 13.58
N TYR A 258 -21.85 -9.98 12.72
CA TYR A 258 -22.11 -10.64 11.44
C TYR A 258 -22.65 -12.07 11.64
N ALA A 259 -22.06 -12.86 12.54
CA ALA A 259 -22.55 -14.19 12.86
C ALA A 259 -23.99 -14.16 13.42
N ALA A 260 -24.30 -13.18 14.28
CA ALA A 260 -25.67 -13.00 14.79
C ALA A 260 -26.68 -12.67 13.67
N LYS A 261 -26.29 -11.80 12.71
CA LYS A 261 -27.14 -11.50 11.55
C LYS A 261 -27.41 -12.74 10.68
N LEU A 262 -26.38 -13.54 10.41
CA LEU A 262 -26.54 -14.78 9.64
C LEU A 262 -27.51 -15.73 10.34
N SER A 263 -27.36 -15.93 11.64
CA SER A 263 -28.27 -16.80 12.42
C SER A 263 -29.73 -16.33 12.39
N VAL A 264 -29.96 -15.02 12.44
CA VAL A 264 -31.33 -14.47 12.32
C VAL A 264 -31.91 -14.69 10.92
N ASN A 265 -31.11 -14.48 9.87
CA ASN A 265 -31.53 -14.73 8.49
C ASN A 265 -31.85 -16.21 8.24
N ASP A 266 -31.05 -17.12 8.79
CA ASP A 266 -31.30 -18.57 8.67
C ASP A 266 -32.63 -18.97 9.32
N VAL A 267 -32.93 -18.45 10.52
CA VAL A 267 -34.21 -18.69 11.20
C VAL A 267 -35.40 -18.13 10.42
N GLN A 268 -35.28 -16.92 9.87
CA GLN A 268 -36.34 -16.32 9.04
C GLN A 268 -36.61 -17.15 7.79
N LEU A 269 -35.52 -17.62 7.12
CA LEU A 269 -35.64 -18.47 5.93
C LEU A 269 -36.32 -19.81 6.26
N GLU A 270 -35.97 -20.44 7.39
CA GLU A 270 -36.62 -21.68 7.84
C GLU A 270 -38.13 -21.47 8.11
N ASP A 271 -38.53 -20.37 8.75
CA ASP A 271 -39.91 -20.05 9.01
C ASP A 271 -40.70 -19.75 7.73
N GLU A 272 -40.10 -19.05 6.77
CA GLU A 272 -40.71 -18.84 5.44
C GLU A 272 -40.92 -20.14 4.69
N ILE A 273 -39.90 -21.03 4.67
CA ILE A 273 -40.00 -22.35 4.04
C ILE A 273 -41.09 -23.19 4.71
N ARG A 274 -41.14 -23.22 6.06
CA ARG A 274 -42.22 -23.92 6.78
C ARG A 274 -43.60 -23.39 6.43
N THR A 275 -43.76 -22.08 6.29
CA THR A 275 -45.02 -21.44 5.93
C THR A 275 -45.45 -21.88 4.53
N ILE A 276 -44.49 -21.94 3.56
CA ILE A 276 -44.79 -22.36 2.19
C ILE A 276 -45.15 -23.86 2.14
N LEU A 277 -44.45 -24.70 2.92
CA LEU A 277 -44.74 -26.14 2.91
C LEU A 277 -46.03 -26.54 3.62
N ASN A 278 -46.58 -25.69 4.50
CA ASN A 278 -47.80 -25.94 5.24
C ASN A 278 -49.02 -25.24 4.60
N ALA A 279 -48.87 -24.50 3.51
CA ALA A 279 -49.91 -23.87 2.75
C ALA A 279 -50.42 -24.76 1.60
#